data_ac7029aa813d8748c90950498b83573a
#
_entry.id   ac7029aa813d8748c90950498b83573a
#
_cell.length_a   1.000
_cell.length_b   1.000
_cell.length_c   1.000
_cell.angle_alpha   90.00
_cell.angle_beta   90.00
_cell.angle_gamma   90.00
#
_symmetry.space_group_name_H-M   'P 1'
#
loop_
_entity.id
_entity.type
_entity.pdbx_description
1 polymer ?
#
loop_
_entity_poly.entity_id
_entity_poly.type
_entity_poly.pdbx_seq_one_letter_code
_entity_poly.pdbx_strand_id
1 'polypeptide(L)'
;ECVAKVIERERPDALLPTLGGQTGLNTAIRVAEMGVLEKYGVELLAANIEVIRKAEGREEFRDAMRKIGLAVPESAIVHTIDEAMAAAERIGFPVIVRPSFTLGGTGGGVAYNRVELNRMATAGLDLSMTSEVMLERSLLGWKEFELEVMRDKNDNVVIICSIENIDPMGVHTGDSITV
;
A
#
# COMPACT_ATOMS: atom_id res chain seq x y z
N GLU A 1 -7.49 20.78 5.18
CA GLU A 1 -7.79 22.24 5.29
C GLU A 1 -6.55 23.07 5.64
N CYS A 2 -5.75 22.72 6.68
CA CYS A 2 -4.57 23.49 7.08
C CYS A 2 -3.57 23.67 5.93
N VAL A 3 -3.19 22.58 5.24
CA VAL A 3 -2.26 22.63 4.10
C VAL A 3 -2.81 23.51 2.96
N ALA A 4 -4.10 23.44 2.67
CA ALA A 4 -4.72 24.29 1.66
C ALA A 4 -4.56 25.79 1.98
N LYS A 5 -4.74 26.18 3.26
CA LYS A 5 -4.53 27.57 3.72
C LYS A 5 -3.06 28.01 3.64
N VAL A 6 -2.14 27.07 3.91
CA VAL A 6 -0.70 27.35 3.76
C VAL A 6 -0.36 27.58 2.28
N ILE A 7 -0.84 26.72 1.38
CA ILE A 7 -0.63 26.89 -0.08
C ILE A 7 -1.22 28.22 -0.56
N GLU A 8 -2.41 28.58 -0.10
CA GLU A 8 -3.05 29.86 -0.44
C GLU A 8 -2.22 31.06 -0.01
N ARG A 9 -1.60 30.99 1.18
CA ARG A 9 -0.83 32.07 1.75
C ARG A 9 0.58 32.17 1.18
N GLU A 10 1.30 31.03 1.15
CA GLU A 10 2.73 31.00 0.82
C GLU A 10 2.99 30.84 -0.68
N ARG A 11 2.01 30.39 -1.46
CA ARG A 11 2.09 30.23 -2.92
C ARG A 11 3.32 29.46 -3.39
N PRO A 12 3.58 28.25 -2.87
CA PRO A 12 4.72 27.47 -3.30
C PRO A 12 4.57 27.04 -4.76
N ASP A 13 5.69 26.89 -5.48
CA ASP A 13 5.71 26.39 -6.84
C ASP A 13 5.44 24.88 -6.90
N ALA A 14 5.78 24.14 -5.83
CA ALA A 14 5.67 22.70 -5.80
C ALA A 14 5.38 22.13 -4.41
N LEU A 15 4.84 20.91 -4.39
CA LEU A 15 4.59 20.09 -3.19
C LEU A 15 5.26 18.73 -3.34
N LEU A 16 6.09 18.35 -2.36
CA LEU A 16 6.75 17.05 -2.30
C LEU A 16 6.06 16.18 -1.23
N PRO A 17 5.15 15.26 -1.61
CA PRO A 17 4.37 14.48 -0.65
C PRO A 17 5.13 13.33 -0.01
N THR A 18 6.15 12.79 -0.69
CA THR A 18 6.81 11.52 -0.33
C THR A 18 7.64 11.60 0.96
N LEU A 19 8.09 12.77 1.39
CA LEU A 19 8.83 12.95 2.66
C LEU A 19 7.93 12.99 3.91
N GLY A 20 6.62 13.04 3.73
CA GLY A 20 5.65 13.10 4.84
C GLY A 20 5.07 11.74 5.24
N GLY A 21 5.63 10.64 4.73
CA GLY A 21 5.08 9.30 4.92
C GLY A 21 3.63 9.20 4.44
N GLN A 22 2.88 8.22 4.94
CA GLN A 22 1.47 7.98 4.55
C GLN A 22 0.59 9.22 4.78
N THR A 23 0.83 9.96 5.85
CA THR A 23 0.08 11.20 6.14
C THR A 23 0.33 12.27 5.08
N GLY A 24 1.56 12.39 4.59
CA GLY A 24 1.91 13.30 3.50
C GLY A 24 1.22 12.92 2.20
N LEU A 25 1.28 11.65 1.83
CA LEU A 25 0.63 11.11 0.62
C LEU A 25 -0.88 11.31 0.65
N ASN A 26 -1.54 10.90 1.72
CA ASN A 26 -2.99 11.06 1.89
C ASN A 26 -3.41 12.55 1.89
N THR A 27 -2.60 13.41 2.49
CA THR A 27 -2.85 14.85 2.51
C THR A 27 -2.74 15.45 1.11
N ALA A 28 -1.72 15.05 0.34
CA ALA A 28 -1.55 15.50 -1.04
C ALA A 28 -2.72 15.11 -1.94
N ILE A 29 -3.20 13.87 -1.82
CA ILE A 29 -4.40 13.40 -2.54
C ILE A 29 -5.59 14.30 -2.21
N ARG A 30 -5.88 14.53 -0.93
CA ARG A 30 -7.01 15.36 -0.51
C ARG A 30 -6.91 16.80 -0.96
N VAL A 31 -5.73 17.39 -0.91
CA VAL A 31 -5.48 18.76 -1.37
C VAL A 31 -5.69 18.88 -2.89
N ALA A 32 -5.28 17.86 -3.65
CA ALA A 32 -5.53 17.79 -5.08
C ALA A 32 -7.03 17.64 -5.40
N GLU A 33 -7.73 16.75 -4.70
CA GLU A 33 -9.18 16.55 -4.84
C GLU A 33 -10.00 17.82 -4.53
N MET A 34 -9.49 18.66 -3.64
CA MET A 34 -10.07 19.99 -3.36
C MET A 34 -9.80 21.01 -4.48
N GLY A 35 -9.05 20.65 -5.53
CA GLY A 35 -8.66 21.55 -6.61
C GLY A 35 -7.64 22.63 -6.21
N VAL A 36 -7.04 22.53 -5.02
CA VAL A 36 -6.15 23.57 -4.49
C VAL A 36 -4.84 23.63 -5.27
N LEU A 37 -4.29 22.48 -5.66
CA LEU A 37 -3.04 22.45 -6.44
C LEU A 37 -3.21 23.11 -7.79
N GLU A 38 -4.29 22.79 -8.50
CA GLU A 38 -4.61 23.38 -9.80
C GLU A 38 -4.89 24.90 -9.68
N LYS A 39 -5.70 25.28 -8.68
CA LYS A 39 -6.06 26.69 -8.42
C LYS A 39 -4.86 27.60 -8.24
N TYR A 40 -3.81 27.08 -7.59
CA TYR A 40 -2.62 27.86 -7.26
C TYR A 40 -1.38 27.52 -8.09
N GLY A 41 -1.51 26.63 -9.07
CA GLY A 41 -0.41 26.23 -9.97
C GLY A 41 0.70 25.45 -9.29
N VAL A 42 0.38 24.66 -8.25
CA VAL A 42 1.35 23.89 -7.46
C VAL A 42 1.65 22.55 -8.12
N GLU A 43 2.90 22.32 -8.51
CA GLU A 43 3.33 21.06 -9.11
C GLU A 43 3.54 19.99 -8.03
N LEU A 44 3.04 18.76 -8.26
CA LEU A 44 3.41 17.60 -7.43
C LEU A 44 4.76 17.05 -7.90
N LEU A 45 5.74 17.03 -6.99
CA LEU A 45 7.06 16.45 -7.24
C LEU A 45 7.08 14.96 -6.89
N ALA A 46 7.98 14.22 -7.53
CA ALA A 46 8.27 12.80 -7.39
C ALA A 46 7.12 11.88 -7.86
N ALA A 47 5.90 12.04 -7.38
CA ALA A 47 4.77 11.19 -7.75
C ALA A 47 3.50 12.02 -7.96
N ASN A 48 2.81 11.82 -9.08
CA ASN A 48 1.49 12.40 -9.30
C ASN A 48 0.41 11.59 -8.56
N ILE A 49 -0.81 12.13 -8.50
CA ILE A 49 -1.93 11.52 -7.76
C ILE A 49 -2.28 10.12 -8.28
N GLU A 50 -2.24 9.90 -9.59
CA GLU A 50 -2.52 8.59 -10.18
C GLU A 50 -1.48 7.55 -9.76
N VAL A 51 -0.20 7.94 -9.76
CA VAL A 51 0.90 7.07 -9.32
C VAL A 51 0.78 6.75 -7.83
N ILE A 52 0.45 7.75 -6.99
CA ILE A 52 0.26 7.54 -5.55
C ILE A 52 -0.91 6.56 -5.32
N ARG A 53 -2.05 6.76 -5.96
CA ARG A 53 -3.20 5.84 -5.85
C ARG A 53 -2.84 4.42 -6.28
N LYS A 54 -2.15 4.28 -7.40
CA LYS A 54 -1.72 2.99 -7.93
C LYS A 54 -0.73 2.28 -7.00
N ALA A 55 0.19 3.01 -6.37
CA ALA A 55 1.19 2.44 -5.46
C ALA A 55 0.60 2.07 -4.10
N GLU A 56 -0.30 2.91 -3.58
CA GLU A 56 -0.87 2.74 -2.24
C GLU A 56 -2.15 1.88 -2.24
N GLY A 57 -2.89 1.86 -3.36
CA GLY A 57 -4.08 1.04 -3.54
C GLY A 57 -3.70 -0.42 -3.81
N ARG A 58 -4.08 -1.32 -2.89
CA ARG A 58 -3.72 -2.75 -3.00
C ARG A 58 -4.29 -3.40 -4.25
N GLU A 59 -5.52 -3.07 -4.58
CA GLU A 59 -6.20 -3.59 -5.77
C GLU A 59 -5.60 -3.00 -7.04
N GLU A 60 -5.43 -1.71 -7.07
CA GLU A 60 -4.84 -0.98 -8.19
C GLU A 60 -3.41 -1.43 -8.48
N PHE A 61 -2.61 -1.65 -7.43
CA PHE A 61 -1.26 -2.18 -7.58
C PHE A 61 -1.25 -3.60 -8.12
N ARG A 62 -2.06 -4.49 -7.56
CA ARG A 62 -2.21 -5.87 -8.03
C ARG A 62 -2.57 -5.92 -9.51
N ASP A 63 -3.56 -5.13 -9.92
CA ASP A 63 -4.04 -5.10 -11.30
C ASP A 63 -3.01 -4.48 -12.24
N ALA A 64 -2.26 -3.47 -11.78
CA ALA A 64 -1.13 -2.93 -12.53
C ALA A 64 -0.04 -3.98 -12.75
N MET A 65 0.32 -4.77 -11.74
CA MET A 65 1.31 -5.84 -11.86
C MET A 65 0.85 -6.94 -12.81
N ARG A 66 -0.40 -7.36 -12.73
CA ARG A 66 -0.99 -8.33 -13.65
C ARG A 66 -0.98 -7.84 -15.10
N LYS A 67 -1.30 -6.56 -15.30
CA LYS A 67 -1.32 -5.93 -16.63
C LYS A 67 0.04 -5.96 -17.32
N ILE A 68 1.13 -5.86 -16.57
CA ILE A 68 2.50 -5.95 -17.10
C ILE A 68 3.05 -7.38 -17.09
N GLY A 69 2.22 -8.38 -16.76
CA GLY A 69 2.59 -9.80 -16.81
C GLY A 69 3.36 -10.32 -15.60
N LEU A 70 3.42 -9.55 -14.50
CA LEU A 70 4.04 -10.01 -13.27
C LEU A 70 3.08 -10.86 -12.44
N ALA A 71 3.61 -11.93 -11.85
CA ALA A 71 2.88 -12.73 -10.89
C ALA A 71 2.71 -11.98 -9.57
N VAL A 72 1.53 -12.12 -8.99
CA VAL A 72 1.20 -11.60 -7.66
C VAL A 72 0.61 -12.74 -6.83
N PRO A 73 0.76 -12.72 -5.50
CA PRO A 73 0.11 -13.69 -4.64
C PRO A 73 -1.40 -13.73 -4.89
N GLU A 74 -1.99 -14.93 -4.78
CA GLU A 74 -3.43 -15.06 -4.86
C GLU A 74 -4.07 -14.29 -3.70
N SER A 75 -5.03 -13.43 -4.01
CA SER A 75 -5.67 -12.56 -3.04
C SER A 75 -7.15 -12.37 -3.33
N ALA A 76 -7.89 -11.99 -2.30
CA ALA A 76 -9.30 -11.63 -2.38
C ALA A 76 -9.59 -10.46 -1.43
N ILE A 77 -10.42 -9.53 -1.88
CA ILE A 77 -11.02 -8.51 -1.05
C ILE A 77 -12.34 -9.06 -0.54
N VAL A 78 -12.59 -8.91 0.76
CA VAL A 78 -13.77 -9.44 1.44
C VAL A 78 -14.37 -8.39 2.35
N HIS A 79 -15.69 -8.39 2.44
CA HIS A 79 -16.48 -7.46 3.25
C HIS A 79 -17.26 -8.16 4.36
N THR A 80 -17.27 -9.49 4.33
CA THR A 80 -17.96 -10.32 5.32
C THR A 80 -17.10 -11.51 5.77
N ILE A 81 -17.42 -12.08 6.91
CA ILE A 81 -16.72 -13.27 7.42
C ILE A 81 -16.96 -14.48 6.52
N ASP A 82 -18.15 -14.64 5.98
CA ASP A 82 -18.48 -15.76 5.07
C ASP A 82 -17.65 -15.67 3.79
N GLU A 83 -17.49 -14.48 3.22
CA GLU A 83 -16.59 -14.25 2.09
C GLU A 83 -15.13 -14.55 2.46
N ALA A 84 -14.70 -14.16 3.65
CA ALA A 84 -13.34 -14.42 4.13
C ALA A 84 -13.08 -15.94 4.24
N MET A 85 -14.03 -16.71 4.77
CA MET A 85 -13.93 -18.16 4.87
C MET A 85 -13.88 -18.82 3.50
N ALA A 86 -14.76 -18.42 2.58
CA ALA A 86 -14.79 -18.95 1.22
C ALA A 86 -13.49 -18.61 0.43
N ALA A 87 -12.98 -17.40 0.61
CA ALA A 87 -11.72 -16.97 0.01
C ALA A 87 -10.53 -17.79 0.55
N ALA A 88 -10.46 -18.01 1.87
CA ALA A 88 -9.39 -18.79 2.48
C ALA A 88 -9.40 -20.25 2.07
N GLU A 89 -10.57 -20.85 1.82
CA GLU A 89 -10.66 -22.22 1.29
C GLU A 89 -10.05 -22.34 -0.12
N ARG A 90 -10.20 -21.30 -0.92
CA ARG A 90 -9.61 -21.26 -2.27
C ARG A 90 -8.11 -20.97 -2.22
N ILE A 91 -7.69 -19.97 -1.44
CA ILE A 91 -6.30 -19.52 -1.33
C ILE A 91 -5.42 -20.56 -0.63
N GLY A 92 -5.96 -21.23 0.40
CA GLY A 92 -5.25 -22.14 1.29
C GLY A 92 -4.57 -21.40 2.45
N PHE A 93 -4.41 -22.11 3.59
CA PHE A 93 -3.68 -21.60 4.74
C PHE A 93 -2.18 -21.88 4.64
N PRO A 94 -1.33 -21.01 5.23
CA PRO A 94 -1.66 -19.78 5.94
C PRO A 94 -2.04 -18.64 5.00
N VAL A 95 -2.94 -17.74 5.46
CA VAL A 95 -3.34 -16.53 4.75
C VAL A 95 -2.93 -15.28 5.54
N ILE A 96 -2.51 -14.26 4.83
CA ILE A 96 -2.27 -12.93 5.40
C ILE A 96 -3.59 -12.19 5.41
N VAL A 97 -3.93 -11.59 6.55
CA VAL A 97 -5.11 -10.75 6.75
C VAL A 97 -4.64 -9.30 6.79
N ARG A 98 -5.13 -8.46 5.89
CA ARG A 98 -4.72 -7.05 5.78
C ARG A 98 -5.95 -6.15 5.72
N PRO A 99 -6.36 -5.55 6.83
CA PRO A 99 -7.42 -4.55 6.82
C PRO A 99 -7.05 -3.37 5.92
N SER A 100 -8.02 -2.86 5.16
CA SER A 100 -7.82 -1.69 4.32
C SER A 100 -7.86 -0.41 5.15
N PHE A 101 -7.03 0.57 4.77
CA PHE A 101 -6.96 1.90 5.39
C PHE A 101 -6.65 1.91 6.90
N THR A 102 -5.87 0.93 7.40
CA THR A 102 -5.38 0.94 8.77
C THR A 102 -3.94 1.45 8.84
N LEU A 103 -3.65 2.25 9.88
CA LEU A 103 -2.30 2.78 10.10
C LEU A 103 -1.38 1.68 10.66
N GLY A 104 -0.17 1.58 10.09
CA GLY A 104 0.91 0.78 10.67
C GLY A 104 0.64 -0.72 10.74
N GLY A 105 -0.20 -1.28 9.87
CA GLY A 105 -0.50 -2.73 9.86
C GLY A 105 -1.38 -3.20 11.02
N THR A 106 -1.99 -2.27 11.77
CA THR A 106 -2.88 -2.58 12.89
C THR A 106 -4.04 -3.48 12.46
N GLY A 107 -4.26 -4.56 13.19
CA GLY A 107 -5.33 -5.54 12.93
C GLY A 107 -5.01 -6.56 11.83
N GLY A 108 -3.85 -6.45 11.18
CA GLY A 108 -3.35 -7.42 10.22
C GLY A 108 -2.55 -8.55 10.89
N GLY A 109 -2.28 -9.61 10.12
CA GLY A 109 -1.43 -10.72 10.58
C GLY A 109 -1.59 -11.96 9.71
N VAL A 110 -0.99 -13.05 10.17
CA VAL A 110 -1.04 -14.35 9.50
C VAL A 110 -2.01 -15.27 10.23
N ALA A 111 -3.02 -15.75 9.53
CA ALA A 111 -3.95 -16.76 10.05
C ALA A 111 -3.54 -18.13 9.52
N TYR A 112 -3.32 -19.09 10.42
CA TYR A 112 -2.91 -20.45 10.10
C TYR A 112 -4.08 -21.43 10.02
N ASN A 113 -5.25 -21.02 10.48
CA ASN A 113 -6.46 -21.83 10.50
C ASN A 113 -7.73 -20.97 10.51
N ARG A 114 -8.89 -21.62 10.36
CA ARG A 114 -10.21 -20.97 10.29
C ARG A 114 -10.55 -20.17 11.56
N VAL A 115 -10.12 -20.61 12.74
CA VAL A 115 -10.42 -19.93 14.02
C VAL A 115 -9.66 -18.61 14.10
N GLU A 116 -8.39 -18.64 13.78
CA GLU A 116 -7.56 -17.43 13.72
C GLU A 116 -8.06 -16.45 12.65
N LEU A 117 -8.38 -16.96 11.47
CA LEU A 117 -8.94 -16.16 10.39
C LEU A 117 -10.23 -15.46 10.81
N ASN A 118 -11.17 -16.18 11.44
CA ASN A 118 -12.43 -15.60 11.91
C ASN A 118 -12.17 -14.41 12.85
N ARG A 119 -11.33 -14.63 13.87
CA ARG A 119 -10.97 -13.58 14.83
C ARG A 119 -10.34 -12.37 14.17
N MET A 120 -9.36 -12.61 13.28
CA MET A 120 -8.60 -11.53 12.63
C MET A 120 -9.44 -10.79 11.59
N ALA A 121 -10.22 -11.50 10.79
CA ALA A 121 -11.09 -10.89 9.80
C ALA A 121 -12.20 -10.05 10.48
N THR A 122 -12.79 -10.53 11.58
CA THR A 122 -13.76 -9.75 12.36
C THR A 122 -13.14 -8.46 12.85
N ALA A 123 -12.00 -8.53 13.54
CA ALA A 123 -11.31 -7.35 14.03
C ALA A 123 -10.89 -6.41 12.87
N GLY A 124 -10.46 -6.98 11.74
CA GLY A 124 -10.04 -6.21 10.57
C GLY A 124 -11.20 -5.47 9.89
N LEU A 125 -12.36 -6.10 9.76
CA LEU A 125 -13.56 -5.48 9.20
C LEU A 125 -14.08 -4.35 10.11
N ASP A 126 -14.00 -4.53 11.43
CA ASP A 126 -14.41 -3.51 12.41
C ASP A 126 -13.44 -2.31 12.41
N LEU A 127 -12.15 -2.54 12.23
CA LEU A 127 -11.11 -1.50 12.21
C LEU A 127 -11.04 -0.76 10.87
N SER A 128 -11.40 -1.40 9.78
CA SER A 128 -11.36 -0.81 8.44
C SER A 128 -12.45 0.25 8.28
N MET A 129 -12.06 1.45 7.86
CA MET A 129 -13.00 2.54 7.57
C MET A 129 -13.99 2.20 6.44
N THR A 130 -13.63 1.25 5.58
CA THR A 130 -14.45 0.79 4.45
C THR A 130 -15.06 -0.59 4.69
N SER A 131 -14.91 -1.15 5.91
CA SER A 131 -15.33 -2.52 6.25
C SER A 131 -14.80 -3.53 5.22
N GLU A 132 -13.52 -3.41 4.89
CA GLU A 132 -12.85 -4.18 3.87
C GLU A 132 -11.56 -4.79 4.40
N VAL A 133 -11.35 -6.07 4.10
CA VAL A 133 -10.12 -6.80 4.41
C VAL A 133 -9.62 -7.50 3.17
N MET A 134 -8.33 -7.38 2.88
CA MET A 134 -7.68 -8.21 1.89
C MET A 134 -7.12 -9.47 2.54
N LEU A 135 -7.47 -10.62 1.98
CA LEU A 135 -6.81 -11.90 2.26
C LEU A 135 -5.82 -12.20 1.14
N GLU A 136 -4.64 -12.64 1.50
CA GLU A 136 -3.58 -12.91 0.55
C GLU A 136 -2.86 -14.21 0.93
N ARG A 137 -2.45 -14.99 -0.08
CA ARG A 137 -1.61 -16.18 0.13
C ARG A 137 -0.33 -15.77 0.85
N SER A 138 -0.01 -16.45 1.94
CA SER A 138 1.24 -16.22 2.66
C SER A 138 2.42 -16.72 1.84
N LEU A 139 3.46 -15.89 1.78
CA LEU A 139 4.76 -16.21 1.20
C LEU A 139 5.82 -16.43 2.28
N LEU A 140 5.42 -16.79 3.51
CA LEU A 140 6.35 -17.11 4.58
C LEU A 140 7.36 -18.17 4.13
N GLY A 141 8.64 -17.92 4.42
CA GLY A 141 9.74 -18.78 4.00
C GLY A 141 10.30 -18.50 2.60
N TRP A 142 9.71 -17.57 1.85
CA TRP A 142 10.30 -17.08 0.61
C TRP A 142 11.42 -16.09 0.91
N LYS A 143 12.36 -15.98 -0.01
CA LYS A 143 13.36 -14.91 0.00
C LYS A 143 12.73 -13.61 -0.49
N GLU A 144 13.15 -12.50 0.10
CA GLU A 144 12.71 -11.16 -0.26
C GLU A 144 13.87 -10.39 -0.90
N PHE A 145 13.61 -9.84 -2.08
CA PHE A 145 14.55 -9.01 -2.80
C PHE A 145 13.89 -7.69 -3.15
N GLU A 146 14.65 -6.61 -3.06
CA GLU A 146 14.21 -5.28 -3.41
C GLU A 146 15.13 -4.67 -4.48
N LEU A 147 14.61 -3.71 -5.20
CA LEU A 147 15.38 -2.89 -6.14
C LEU A 147 15.17 -1.43 -5.80
N GLU A 148 16.27 -0.70 -5.61
CA GLU A 148 16.22 0.75 -5.57
C GLU A 148 16.25 1.29 -6.98
N VAL A 149 15.16 1.95 -7.38
CA VAL A 149 14.95 2.44 -8.74
C VAL A 149 14.69 3.93 -8.74
N MET A 150 15.41 4.64 -9.59
CA MET A 150 15.19 6.07 -9.83
C MET A 150 14.73 6.30 -11.27
N ARG A 151 13.71 7.15 -11.44
CA ARG A 151 13.19 7.55 -12.74
C ARG A 151 13.04 9.06 -12.81
N ASP A 152 13.53 9.67 -13.87
CA ASP A 152 13.41 11.11 -14.10
C ASP A 152 12.18 11.48 -14.95
N LYS A 153 11.97 12.80 -15.16
CA LYS A 153 10.87 13.32 -15.99
C LYS A 153 11.02 12.98 -17.50
N ASN A 154 12.21 12.60 -17.95
CA ASN A 154 12.49 12.23 -19.35
C ASN A 154 12.39 10.72 -19.57
N ASP A 155 11.90 9.98 -18.59
CA ASP A 155 11.72 8.54 -18.64
C ASP A 155 13.04 7.73 -18.59
N ASN A 156 14.12 8.35 -18.15
CA ASN A 156 15.35 7.62 -17.87
C ASN A 156 15.20 6.85 -16.57
N VAL A 157 15.49 5.55 -16.61
CA VAL A 157 15.38 4.66 -15.46
C VAL A 157 16.77 4.13 -15.10
N VAL A 158 17.11 4.24 -13.82
CA VAL A 158 18.36 3.71 -13.27
C VAL A 158 18.04 2.80 -12.10
N ILE A 159 18.59 1.58 -12.12
CA ILE A 159 18.60 0.69 -10.95
C ILE A 159 19.86 1.02 -10.17
N ILE A 160 19.68 1.55 -8.97
CA ILE A 160 20.78 1.97 -8.09
C ILE A 160 21.47 0.74 -7.52
N CYS A 161 20.68 -0.17 -6.93
CA CYS A 161 21.16 -1.42 -6.37
C CYS A 161 20.03 -2.45 -6.27
N SER A 162 20.42 -3.70 -6.08
CA SER A 162 19.56 -4.78 -5.60
C SER A 162 19.89 -5.07 -4.14
N ILE A 163 18.89 -5.40 -3.37
CA ILE A 163 18.97 -5.64 -1.92
C ILE A 163 18.38 -7.02 -1.65
N GLU A 164 19.06 -7.86 -0.88
CA GLU A 164 18.50 -9.08 -0.31
C GLU A 164 18.20 -8.84 1.18
N ASN A 165 16.94 -9.08 1.58
CA ASN A 165 16.56 -9.12 2.97
C ASN A 165 16.95 -10.49 3.56
N ILE A 166 17.79 -10.50 4.58
CA ILE A 166 18.27 -11.73 5.24
C ILE A 166 17.18 -12.30 6.14
N ASP A 167 16.38 -11.43 6.74
CA ASP A 167 15.26 -11.85 7.59
C ASP A 167 14.14 -12.51 6.76
N PRO A 168 13.39 -13.43 7.39
CA PRO A 168 12.29 -14.10 6.68
C PRO A 168 11.24 -13.11 6.15
N MET A 169 10.64 -13.46 5.01
CA MET A 169 9.49 -12.74 4.45
C MET A 169 8.42 -12.51 5.53
N GLY A 170 8.00 -11.25 5.67
CA GLY A 170 7.01 -10.81 6.66
C GLY A 170 7.60 -10.01 7.83
N VAL A 171 8.93 -9.94 7.98
CA VAL A 171 9.57 -8.89 8.76
C VAL A 171 9.45 -7.59 7.96
N HIS A 172 9.13 -6.49 8.66
CA HIS A 172 8.94 -5.21 7.96
C HIS A 172 10.22 -4.77 7.27
N THR A 173 10.14 -4.43 5.98
CA THR A 173 11.24 -3.94 5.18
C THR A 173 11.92 -2.77 5.85
N GLY A 174 12.33 -2.11 6.31
CA GLY A 174 12.95 -1.04 7.06
C GLY A 174 13.55 -1.50 8.40
N ASP A 175 13.12 -2.66 8.87
CA ASP A 175 13.54 -3.23 10.16
C ASP A 175 14.38 -4.50 9.97
N SER A 176 14.47 -5.03 8.73
CA SER A 176 15.24 -6.22 8.40
C SER A 176 16.74 -5.93 8.17
N ILE A 177 17.56 -6.96 8.33
CA ILE A 177 18.96 -6.91 7.93
C ILE A 177 19.04 -7.07 6.42
N THR A 178 19.68 -6.13 5.76
CA THR A 178 19.80 -6.08 4.30
C THR A 178 21.24 -6.13 3.84
N VAL A 179 21.50 -6.71 2.67
CA VAL A 179 22.80 -6.77 2.01
C VAL A 179 22.68 -6.50 0.51
#